data_6fc47e2b3665ef181693873fb3e80976
#
_entry.id   6fc47e2b3665ef181693873fb3e80976
#
_cell.length_a   1.000
_cell.length_b   1.000
_cell.length_c   1.000
_cell.angle_alpha   90.00
_cell.angle_beta   90.00
_cell.angle_gamma   90.00
#
_symmetry.space_group_name_H-M   'P 1'
#
loop_
_entity.id
_entity.type
_entity.pdbx_description
1 polymer ?
#
loop_
_entity_poly.entity_id
_entity_poly.type
_entity_poly.pdbx_seq_one_letter_code
_entity_poly.pdbx_strand_id
1 'polypeptide(L)'
;MLRHGISARLVDGYNIIFAWEELKAVAAQDLAAARGMLEDILSDYRGYHRCEVILVFDAYKVKGNPGSVEKRNGISIVYTKEAETADAYIEKTSYQLRRDHRVRVATSDNLEQVIVLGHGSLRLSADAFHAEVEETRGQIAALIEQYNRANRGRNTAKIKE
;
A
#
# COMPACT_ATOMS: atom_id res chain seq x y z
N MET A 1 -4.41 -5.22 26.92
CA MET A 1 -3.84 -3.96 26.41
C MET A 1 -4.37 -3.64 25.03
N LEU A 2 -4.87 -2.48 24.90
CA LEU A 2 -5.54 -2.06 23.68
C LEU A 2 -4.55 -1.66 22.59
N ARG A 3 -4.52 -2.42 21.50
CA ARG A 3 -3.68 -2.12 20.33
C ARG A 3 -4.45 -1.38 19.24
N HIS A 4 -5.47 -0.62 19.63
CA HIS A 4 -6.31 0.11 18.69
C HIS A 4 -5.58 1.23 17.95
N GLY A 5 -4.31 1.49 18.32
CA GLY A 5 -3.49 2.49 17.64
C GLY A 5 -2.81 2.00 16.36
N ILE A 6 -2.71 0.68 16.14
CA ILE A 6 -2.03 0.14 14.97
C ILE A 6 -2.97 0.21 13.75
N SER A 7 -2.52 0.89 12.71
CA SER A 7 -3.28 0.99 11.46
C SER A 7 -2.79 -0.04 10.47
N ALA A 8 -3.71 -0.64 9.73
CA ALA A 8 -3.40 -1.53 8.62
C ALA A 8 -4.09 -1.03 7.36
N ARG A 9 -3.38 -1.11 6.24
CA ARG A 9 -3.90 -0.79 4.92
C ARG A 9 -3.88 -2.04 4.09
N LEU A 10 -5.05 -2.49 3.67
CA LEU A 10 -5.17 -3.55 2.66
C LEU A 10 -5.38 -2.88 1.32
N VAL A 11 -4.54 -3.20 0.35
CA VAL A 11 -4.55 -2.54 -0.95
C VAL A 11 -4.82 -3.57 -2.04
N ASP A 12 -5.88 -3.35 -2.80
CA ASP A 12 -6.21 -4.17 -3.97
C ASP A 12 -5.30 -3.72 -5.13
N GLY A 13 -4.21 -4.44 -5.34
CA GLY A 13 -3.10 -4.01 -6.19
C GLY A 13 -3.48 -3.69 -7.62
N TYR A 14 -4.12 -4.60 -8.33
CA TYR A 14 -4.48 -4.35 -9.73
C TYR A 14 -5.56 -3.28 -9.85
N ASN A 15 -6.46 -3.23 -8.91
CA ASN A 15 -7.51 -2.21 -8.89
C ASN A 15 -6.89 -0.81 -8.80
N ILE A 16 -5.90 -0.64 -7.92
CA ILE A 16 -5.17 0.63 -7.77
C ILE A 16 -4.32 0.93 -9.02
N ILE A 17 -3.62 -0.05 -9.55
CA ILE A 17 -2.78 0.14 -10.76
C ILE A 17 -3.64 0.68 -11.91
N PHE A 18 -4.82 0.10 -12.14
CA PHE A 18 -5.66 0.52 -13.25
C PHE A 18 -6.48 1.77 -12.96
N ALA A 19 -6.57 2.19 -11.71
CA ALA A 19 -7.24 3.44 -11.31
C ALA A 19 -6.30 4.65 -11.35
N TRP A 20 -5.02 4.47 -11.06
CA TRP A 20 -4.06 5.58 -11.05
C TRP A 20 -3.44 5.76 -12.42
N GLU A 21 -3.56 6.95 -12.99
CA GLU A 21 -3.12 7.22 -14.37
C GLU A 21 -1.66 6.88 -14.61
N GLU A 22 -0.77 7.25 -13.71
CA GLU A 22 0.67 7.00 -13.86
C GLU A 22 1.00 5.51 -13.87
N LEU A 23 0.31 4.72 -13.05
CA LEU A 23 0.52 3.26 -13.00
C LEU A 23 -0.16 2.56 -14.15
N LYS A 24 -1.33 3.03 -14.55
CA LYS A 24 -2.05 2.50 -15.70
C LYS A 24 -1.22 2.65 -16.98
N ALA A 25 -0.58 3.79 -17.16
CA ALA A 25 0.28 4.03 -18.32
C ALA A 25 1.47 3.07 -18.35
N VAL A 26 2.11 2.82 -17.22
CA VAL A 26 3.20 1.85 -17.11
C VAL A 26 2.70 0.43 -17.36
N ALA A 27 1.55 0.07 -16.81
CA ALA A 27 0.95 -1.26 -16.96
C ALA A 27 0.65 -1.60 -18.41
N ALA A 28 0.32 -0.61 -19.22
CA ALA A 28 0.08 -0.80 -20.66
C ALA A 28 1.32 -1.31 -21.39
N GLN A 29 2.51 -0.98 -20.89
CA GLN A 29 3.78 -1.41 -21.45
C GLN A 29 4.32 -2.66 -20.73
N ASP A 30 4.25 -2.67 -19.42
CA ASP A 30 4.85 -3.71 -18.59
C ASP A 30 4.13 -3.77 -17.22
N LEU A 31 3.28 -4.77 -17.06
CA LEU A 31 2.51 -4.94 -15.83
C LEU A 31 3.42 -5.20 -14.62
N ALA A 32 4.51 -5.95 -14.81
CA ALA A 32 5.46 -6.21 -13.74
C ALA A 32 6.14 -4.92 -13.26
N ALA A 33 6.45 -4.01 -14.18
CA ALA A 33 7.00 -2.71 -13.83
C ALA A 33 6.00 -1.89 -13.01
N ALA A 34 4.72 -1.92 -13.39
CA ALA A 34 3.67 -1.23 -12.63
C ALA A 34 3.54 -1.78 -11.20
N ARG A 35 3.61 -3.11 -11.05
CA ARG A 35 3.60 -3.73 -9.72
C ARG A 35 4.77 -3.24 -8.86
N GLY A 36 5.97 -3.23 -9.46
CA GLY A 36 7.18 -2.76 -8.75
C GLY A 36 7.09 -1.30 -8.33
N MET A 37 6.54 -0.44 -9.19
CA MET A 37 6.33 0.97 -8.87
C MET A 37 5.36 1.13 -7.69
N LEU A 38 4.26 0.38 -7.70
CA LEU A 38 3.30 0.43 -6.58
C LEU A 38 3.93 -0.05 -5.28
N GLU A 39 4.73 -1.12 -5.33
CA GLU A 39 5.46 -1.62 -4.16
C GLU A 39 6.36 -0.54 -3.57
N ASP A 40 7.11 0.16 -4.41
CA ASP A 40 8.01 1.24 -3.96
C ASP A 40 7.23 2.40 -3.34
N ILE A 41 6.15 2.81 -3.98
CA ILE A 41 5.28 3.88 -3.47
C ILE A 41 4.73 3.52 -2.09
N LEU A 42 4.24 2.30 -1.93
CA LEU A 42 3.64 1.85 -0.68
C LEU A 42 4.68 1.62 0.41
N SER A 43 5.90 1.25 0.05
CA SER A 43 7.00 1.12 0.99
C SER A 43 7.34 2.47 1.63
N ASP A 44 7.42 3.53 0.80
CA ASP A 44 7.65 4.89 1.29
C ASP A 44 6.49 5.37 2.17
N TYR A 45 5.27 5.12 1.72
CA TYR A 45 4.05 5.46 2.47
C TYR A 45 4.06 4.79 3.86
N ARG A 46 4.36 3.50 3.88
CA ARG A 46 4.41 2.72 5.13
C ARG A 46 5.49 3.26 6.07
N GLY A 47 6.64 3.61 5.54
CA GLY A 47 7.73 4.16 6.34
C GLY A 47 7.34 5.47 7.02
N TYR A 48 6.64 6.33 6.30
CA TYR A 48 6.19 7.62 6.84
C TYR A 48 5.09 7.45 7.88
N HIS A 49 4.06 6.65 7.58
CA HIS A 49 2.89 6.48 8.45
C HIS A 49 3.07 5.45 9.56
N ARG A 50 4.11 4.62 9.48
CA ARG A 50 4.38 3.53 10.44
C ARG A 50 3.17 2.62 10.64
N CYS A 51 2.49 2.30 9.54
CA CYS A 51 1.35 1.40 9.53
C CYS A 51 1.76 0.08 8.88
N GLU A 52 0.92 -0.94 9.01
CA GLU A 52 1.07 -2.15 8.24
C GLU A 52 0.44 -1.96 6.87
N VAL A 53 1.09 -2.44 5.83
CA VAL A 53 0.55 -2.42 4.47
C VAL A 53 0.60 -3.83 3.90
N ILE A 54 -0.54 -4.29 3.42
CA ILE A 54 -0.70 -5.59 2.78
C ILE A 54 -1.21 -5.33 1.37
N LEU A 55 -0.33 -5.54 0.39
CA LEU A 55 -0.63 -5.35 -1.02
C LEU A 55 -1.02 -6.69 -1.61
N VAL A 56 -2.24 -6.79 -2.14
CA VAL A 56 -2.81 -8.04 -2.61
C VAL A 56 -2.95 -8.01 -4.12
N PHE A 57 -2.34 -8.98 -4.79
CA PHE A 57 -2.47 -9.20 -6.23
C PHE A 57 -3.26 -10.46 -6.51
N ASP A 58 -4.25 -10.32 -7.35
CA ASP A 58 -5.14 -11.39 -7.74
C ASP A 58 -4.44 -12.33 -8.74
N ALA A 59 -4.26 -13.57 -8.34
CA ALA A 59 -3.64 -14.60 -9.18
C ALA A 59 -4.49 -15.88 -9.23
N TYR A 60 -5.78 -15.76 -8.99
CA TYR A 60 -6.69 -16.90 -8.83
C TYR A 60 -6.82 -17.78 -10.09
N LYS A 61 -6.49 -17.25 -11.27
CA LYS A 61 -6.58 -17.97 -12.54
C LYS A 61 -5.37 -18.82 -12.86
N VAL A 62 -4.29 -18.68 -12.11
CA VAL A 62 -3.06 -19.43 -12.36
C VAL A 62 -3.20 -20.85 -11.80
N LYS A 63 -3.29 -21.84 -12.68
CA LYS A 63 -3.45 -23.24 -12.27
C LYS A 63 -2.26 -23.75 -11.47
N GLY A 64 -2.55 -24.45 -10.38
CA GLY A 64 -1.51 -25.02 -9.52
C GLY A 64 -0.78 -24.01 -8.66
N ASN A 65 -1.17 -22.74 -8.71
CA ASN A 65 -0.54 -21.69 -7.95
C ASN A 65 -0.91 -21.83 -6.46
N PRO A 66 0.06 -22.08 -5.57
CA PRO A 66 -0.24 -22.19 -4.13
C PRO A 66 -0.39 -20.83 -3.45
N GLY A 67 -0.22 -19.73 -4.20
CA GLY A 67 -0.15 -18.40 -3.63
C GLY A 67 1.18 -18.12 -2.97
N SER A 68 1.42 -16.88 -2.60
CA SER A 68 2.61 -16.49 -1.88
C SER A 68 2.37 -15.26 -1.02
N VAL A 69 3.13 -15.17 0.07
CA VAL A 69 3.18 -13.97 0.91
C VAL A 69 4.64 -13.64 1.11
N GLU A 70 5.06 -12.47 0.68
CA GLU A 70 6.44 -12.01 0.79
C GLU A 70 6.49 -10.71 1.59
N LYS A 71 7.51 -10.57 2.42
CA LYS A 71 7.85 -9.28 3.03
C LYS A 71 8.93 -8.63 2.19
N ARG A 72 8.68 -7.40 1.74
CA ARG A 72 9.64 -6.65 0.95
C ARG A 72 9.57 -5.18 1.32
N ASN A 73 10.71 -4.62 1.74
CA ASN A 73 10.83 -3.20 2.09
C ASN A 73 9.77 -2.75 3.12
N GLY A 74 9.44 -3.64 4.06
CA GLY A 74 8.52 -3.34 5.15
C GLY A 74 7.05 -3.57 4.86
N ILE A 75 6.68 -3.91 3.62
CA ILE A 75 5.29 -4.22 3.28
C ILE A 75 5.14 -5.72 2.99
N SER A 76 3.92 -6.21 3.15
CA SER A 76 3.58 -7.59 2.77
C SER A 76 2.98 -7.58 1.38
N ILE A 77 3.47 -8.45 0.51
CA ILE A 77 2.99 -8.60 -0.86
C ILE A 77 2.39 -9.98 -0.99
N VAL A 78 1.11 -10.03 -1.31
CA VAL A 78 0.35 -11.28 -1.39
C VAL A 78 -0.05 -11.53 -2.84
N TYR A 79 0.25 -12.72 -3.34
CA TYR A 79 -0.35 -13.25 -4.56
C TYR A 79 -1.33 -14.32 -4.14
N THR A 80 -2.59 -14.17 -4.51
CA THR A 80 -3.61 -15.13 -4.10
C THR A 80 -3.39 -16.49 -4.76
N LYS A 81 -3.85 -17.53 -4.11
CA LYS A 81 -3.72 -18.90 -4.63
C LYS A 81 -4.77 -19.17 -5.71
N GLU A 82 -4.63 -20.31 -6.40
CA GLU A 82 -5.65 -20.75 -7.36
C GLU A 82 -7.03 -20.74 -6.72
N ALA A 83 -8.01 -20.22 -7.43
CA ALA A 83 -9.40 -20.10 -7.03
C ALA A 83 -9.67 -19.11 -5.88
N GLU A 84 -8.67 -18.39 -5.39
CA GLU A 84 -8.85 -17.35 -4.39
C GLU A 84 -8.74 -15.97 -5.05
N THR A 85 -9.79 -15.17 -4.98
CA THR A 85 -9.76 -13.80 -5.51
C THR A 85 -9.13 -12.85 -4.50
N ALA A 86 -8.66 -11.69 -4.99
CA ALA A 86 -8.17 -10.62 -4.10
C ALA A 86 -9.28 -10.18 -3.15
N ASP A 87 -10.52 -10.06 -3.64
CA ASP A 87 -11.69 -9.68 -2.83
C ASP A 87 -11.86 -10.62 -1.64
N ALA A 88 -11.82 -11.92 -1.90
CA ALA A 88 -11.97 -12.93 -0.84
C ALA A 88 -10.83 -12.87 0.17
N TYR A 89 -9.59 -12.67 -0.31
CA TYR A 89 -8.44 -12.54 0.56
C TYR A 89 -8.54 -11.29 1.44
N ILE A 90 -8.92 -10.17 0.86
CA ILE A 90 -9.06 -8.89 1.57
C ILE A 90 -10.16 -9.00 2.63
N GLU A 91 -11.29 -9.60 2.27
CA GLU A 91 -12.39 -9.81 3.22
C GLU A 91 -11.93 -10.62 4.43
N LYS A 92 -11.31 -11.76 4.17
CA LYS A 92 -10.82 -12.66 5.23
C LYS A 92 -9.81 -11.95 6.12
N THR A 93 -8.83 -11.29 5.53
CA THR A 93 -7.76 -10.64 6.26
C THR A 93 -8.25 -9.42 7.05
N SER A 94 -9.13 -8.63 6.46
CA SER A 94 -9.79 -7.51 7.12
C SER A 94 -10.52 -7.98 8.39
N TYR A 95 -11.26 -9.06 8.28
CA TYR A 95 -11.97 -9.65 9.41
C TYR A 95 -11.00 -10.10 10.51
N GLN A 96 -9.91 -10.77 10.13
CA GLN A 96 -8.90 -11.25 11.08
C GLN A 96 -8.19 -10.11 11.82
N LEU A 97 -7.91 -9.02 11.12
CA LEU A 97 -7.16 -7.89 11.68
C LEU A 97 -8.00 -6.95 12.53
N ARG A 98 -9.32 -6.98 12.42
CA ARG A 98 -10.20 -6.00 13.03
C ARG A 98 -10.10 -5.89 14.55
N ARG A 99 -9.64 -6.94 15.22
CA ARG A 99 -9.52 -6.95 16.69
C ARG A 99 -8.39 -6.06 17.17
N ASP A 100 -7.26 -6.09 16.46
CA ASP A 100 -6.01 -5.48 16.91
C ASP A 100 -5.64 -4.25 16.10
N HIS A 101 -6.32 -4.02 14.97
CA HIS A 101 -5.95 -2.99 14.02
C HIS A 101 -7.14 -2.15 13.61
N ARG A 102 -6.86 -0.89 13.28
CA ARG A 102 -7.78 -0.06 12.52
C ARG A 102 -7.52 -0.34 11.05
N VAL A 103 -8.46 -1.00 10.40
CA VAL A 103 -8.29 -1.49 9.04
C VAL A 103 -8.94 -0.54 8.05
N ARG A 104 -8.17 -0.14 7.04
CA ARG A 104 -8.69 0.58 5.88
C ARG A 104 -8.37 -0.23 4.63
N VAL A 105 -9.31 -0.27 3.71
CA VAL A 105 -9.15 -1.02 2.46
C VAL A 105 -9.20 -0.04 1.29
N ALA A 106 -8.11 -0.01 0.52
CA ALA A 106 -8.00 0.84 -0.65
C ALA A 106 -8.42 0.05 -1.89
N THR A 107 -9.58 0.40 -2.44
CA THR A 107 -10.14 -0.25 -3.62
C THR A 107 -11.18 0.65 -4.28
N SER A 108 -11.35 0.50 -5.59
CA SER A 108 -12.47 1.11 -6.30
C SER A 108 -13.62 0.11 -6.53
N ASP A 109 -13.48 -1.12 -6.05
CA ASP A 109 -14.48 -2.16 -6.26
C ASP A 109 -15.68 -1.96 -5.33
N ASN A 110 -16.88 -1.82 -5.92
CA ASN A 110 -18.10 -1.58 -5.15
C ASN A 110 -18.51 -2.79 -4.30
N LEU A 111 -18.23 -4.00 -4.78
CA LEU A 111 -18.54 -5.22 -4.04
C LEU A 111 -17.70 -5.34 -2.78
N GLU A 112 -16.39 -5.12 -2.88
CA GLU A 112 -15.50 -5.06 -1.72
C GLU A 112 -15.95 -3.98 -0.73
N GLN A 113 -16.42 -2.84 -1.24
CA GLN A 113 -16.92 -1.77 -0.40
C GLN A 113 -18.04 -2.24 0.52
N VAL A 114 -18.99 -3.00 0.00
CA VAL A 114 -20.11 -3.52 0.79
C VAL A 114 -19.62 -4.49 1.86
N ILE A 115 -18.73 -5.40 1.49
CA ILE A 115 -18.17 -6.41 2.41
C ILE A 115 -17.36 -5.74 3.51
N VAL A 116 -16.51 -4.80 3.15
CA VAL A 116 -15.66 -4.07 4.10
C VAL A 116 -16.50 -3.33 5.14
N LEU A 117 -17.57 -2.68 4.71
CA LEU A 117 -18.49 -1.99 5.62
C LEU A 117 -19.16 -2.97 6.58
N GLY A 118 -19.52 -4.17 6.09
CA GLY A 118 -20.12 -5.21 6.91
C GLY A 118 -19.20 -5.70 8.03
N HIS A 119 -17.87 -5.60 7.85
CA HIS A 119 -16.88 -5.99 8.87
C HIS A 119 -16.38 -4.83 9.72
N GLY A 120 -16.93 -3.63 9.56
CA GLY A 120 -16.52 -2.48 10.34
C GLY A 120 -15.21 -1.84 9.91
N SER A 121 -14.61 -2.31 8.81
CA SER A 121 -13.42 -1.67 8.21
C SER A 121 -13.85 -0.46 7.40
N LEU A 122 -12.94 0.51 7.27
CA LEU A 122 -13.20 1.71 6.48
C LEU A 122 -12.70 1.54 5.06
N ARG A 123 -13.55 1.89 4.10
CA ARG A 123 -13.16 1.91 2.70
C ARG A 123 -12.44 3.21 2.37
N LEU A 124 -11.40 3.10 1.57
CA LEU A 124 -10.68 4.23 0.99
C LEU A 124 -10.74 4.07 -0.53
N SER A 125 -11.35 5.02 -1.22
CA SER A 125 -11.42 4.96 -2.68
C SER A 125 -10.03 5.07 -3.29
N ALA A 126 -9.87 4.57 -4.52
CA ALA A 126 -8.60 4.68 -5.23
C ALA A 126 -8.15 6.13 -5.35
N ASP A 127 -9.08 7.03 -5.65
CA ASP A 127 -8.78 8.47 -5.77
C ASP A 127 -8.37 9.09 -4.44
N ALA A 128 -9.10 8.77 -3.37
CA ALA A 128 -8.76 9.27 -2.04
C ALA A 128 -7.42 8.74 -1.57
N PHE A 129 -7.12 7.49 -1.86
CA PHE A 129 -5.83 6.90 -1.53
C PHE A 129 -4.70 7.54 -2.34
N HIS A 130 -4.93 7.82 -3.61
CA HIS A 130 -3.97 8.53 -4.46
C HIS A 130 -3.63 9.90 -3.87
N ALA A 131 -4.64 10.65 -3.48
CA ALA A 131 -4.44 11.96 -2.86
C ALA A 131 -3.62 11.88 -1.57
N GLU A 132 -3.92 10.90 -0.73
CA GLU A 132 -3.19 10.66 0.52
C GLU A 132 -1.73 10.29 0.26
N VAL A 133 -1.48 9.43 -0.73
CA VAL A 133 -0.13 9.02 -1.12
C VAL A 133 0.66 10.21 -1.67
N GLU A 134 0.05 11.02 -2.53
CA GLU A 134 0.72 12.20 -3.10
C GLU A 134 1.06 13.23 -2.02
N GLU A 135 0.17 13.45 -1.07
CA GLU A 135 0.44 14.31 0.07
C GLU A 135 1.62 13.79 0.88
N THR A 136 1.64 12.49 1.15
CA THR A 136 2.73 11.83 1.88
C THR A 136 4.07 11.99 1.15
N ARG A 137 4.08 11.81 -0.16
CA ARG A 137 5.30 11.99 -0.96
C ARG A 137 5.82 13.41 -0.88
N GLY A 138 4.93 14.40 -0.88
CA GLY A 138 5.30 15.80 -0.67
C GLY A 138 5.92 16.06 0.69
N GLN A 139 5.36 15.46 1.72
CA GLN A 139 5.88 15.58 3.10
C GLN A 139 7.26 14.92 3.24
N ILE A 140 7.44 13.75 2.64
CA ILE A 140 8.74 13.07 2.62
C ILE A 140 9.78 13.92 1.92
N ALA A 141 9.45 14.47 0.75
CA ALA A 141 10.35 15.32 -0.01
C ALA A 141 10.77 16.56 0.80
N ALA A 142 9.84 17.17 1.52
CA ALA A 142 10.13 18.33 2.37
C ALA A 142 11.08 17.97 3.52
N LEU A 143 10.88 16.81 4.15
CA LEU A 143 11.78 16.34 5.22
C LEU A 143 13.18 16.05 4.70
N ILE A 144 13.29 15.44 3.53
CA ILE A 144 14.59 15.17 2.91
C ILE A 144 15.31 16.48 2.61
N GLU A 145 14.59 17.47 2.08
CA GLU A 145 15.18 18.77 1.78
C GLU A 145 15.68 19.46 3.04
N GLN A 146 14.92 19.45 4.13
CA GLN A 146 15.34 20.00 5.41
C GLN A 146 16.60 19.31 5.92
N TYR A 147 16.65 17.99 5.86
CA TYR A 147 17.80 17.21 6.25
C TYR A 147 19.03 17.57 5.42
N ASN A 148 18.88 17.69 4.12
CA ASN A 148 19.96 18.02 3.21
C ASN A 148 20.48 19.44 3.45
N ARG A 149 19.61 20.40 3.74
CA ARG A 149 20.02 21.76 4.10
C ARG A 149 20.85 21.79 5.35
N ALA A 150 20.40 21.08 6.40
CA ALA A 150 21.13 20.99 7.67
C ALA A 150 22.50 20.36 7.45
N ASN A 151 22.60 19.28 6.67
CA ASN A 151 23.86 18.61 6.38
C ASN A 151 24.79 19.47 5.53
N ARG A 152 24.28 20.20 4.55
CA ARG A 152 25.08 21.13 3.75
C ARG A 152 25.67 22.22 4.64
N GLY A 153 24.89 22.78 5.57
CA GLY A 153 25.37 23.74 6.53
C GLY A 153 26.48 23.19 7.40
N ARG A 154 26.33 21.98 7.92
CA ARG A 154 27.36 21.32 8.74
C ARG A 154 28.63 21.05 7.94
N ASN A 155 28.49 20.55 6.71
CA ASN A 155 29.64 20.28 5.85
C ASN A 155 30.39 21.55 5.49
N THR A 156 29.69 22.62 5.23
CA THR A 156 30.28 23.92 4.94
C THR A 156 31.07 24.45 6.16
N ALA A 157 30.51 24.31 7.36
CA ALA A 157 31.17 24.70 8.57
C ALA A 157 32.45 23.88 8.83
N LYS A 158 32.41 22.56 8.57
CA LYS A 158 33.59 21.68 8.67
C LYS A 158 34.70 22.08 7.70
N ILE A 159 34.33 22.42 6.46
CA ILE A 159 35.30 22.80 5.44
C ILE A 159 35.99 24.11 5.80
N LYS A 160 35.31 25.02 6.45
CA LYS A 160 35.85 26.33 6.84
C LYS A 160 36.80 26.25 8.02
N GLU A 161 36.76 25.16 8.79
CA GLU A 161 37.68 24.90 9.88
C GLU A 161 39.01 24.32 9.36
#